data_eadbfc29948310259b64df9477672d5a
#
_entry.id   eadbfc29948310259b64df9477672d5a
#
_cell.length_a   1.000
_cell.length_b   1.000
_cell.length_c   1.000
_cell.angle_alpha   90.00
_cell.angle_beta   90.00
_cell.angle_gamma   90.00
#
_symmetry.space_group_name_H-M   'P 1'
#
loop_
_entity.id
_entity.type
_entity.pdbx_description
1 polymer ?
#
loop_
_entity_poly.entity_id
_entity_poly.type
_entity_poly.pdbx_seq_one_letter_code
_entity_poly.pdbx_strand_id
1 'polypeptide(L)'
;MPASKPNTRHDPRPTQLLLGISLDDDATFENFLIAPANQQLVDYLRTSADIRASEQFIYLWGATSSGRTHLLQSMCHEVTTARHSSIYLPLKELANFVPAILQGANTLSLVCLDDVNCVAGDAAWETALFNAFNEIQASSSQLIISSNCAPQDLQIKLPDLASRLQSGLTFQITELNDTDKRIALQLRAGNRGMELGNAVADYIIARAERSLAALMQILDRLDESSIKEQRKLTIPFVKSTLGL
;
A
#
# COMPACT_ATOMS: atom_id res chain seq x y z
N MET A 1 9.71 -61.75 23.33
CA MET A 1 8.85 -60.89 22.51
C MET A 1 9.11 -59.44 22.86
N PRO A 2 9.76 -58.62 22.03
CA PRO A 2 9.99 -57.21 22.31
C PRO A 2 8.79 -56.36 21.82
N ALA A 3 8.34 -55.45 22.66
CA ALA A 3 7.25 -54.53 22.40
C ALA A 3 7.61 -53.50 21.34
N SER A 4 6.71 -53.34 20.39
CA SER A 4 6.76 -52.38 19.30
C SER A 4 6.59 -50.94 19.84
N LYS A 5 7.52 -50.02 19.49
CA LYS A 5 7.43 -48.58 19.78
C LYS A 5 6.42 -47.94 18.84
N PRO A 6 5.58 -47.02 19.30
CA PRO A 6 4.71 -46.26 18.41
C PRO A 6 5.51 -45.23 17.60
N ASN A 7 5.33 -45.27 16.29
CA ASN A 7 5.89 -44.35 15.31
C ASN A 7 5.12 -43.02 15.39
N THR A 8 5.67 -42.01 16.06
CA THR A 8 5.15 -40.66 16.08
C THR A 8 5.44 -40.01 14.71
N ARG A 9 4.46 -40.07 13.83
CA ARG A 9 4.44 -39.20 12.63
C ARG A 9 4.41 -37.76 13.10
N HIS A 10 5.50 -37.05 12.84
CA HIS A 10 5.54 -35.58 12.94
C HIS A 10 4.64 -35.04 11.84
N ASP A 11 3.47 -34.55 12.20
CA ASP A 11 2.60 -33.73 11.36
C ASP A 11 3.19 -32.31 11.38
N PRO A 12 3.76 -31.79 10.28
CA PRO A 12 4.25 -30.43 10.23
C PRO A 12 3.02 -29.50 10.16
N ARG A 13 2.48 -29.14 11.30
CA ARG A 13 1.52 -28.03 11.36
C ARG A 13 2.21 -26.81 10.77
N PRO A 14 1.60 -26.12 9.79
CA PRO A 14 2.17 -24.91 9.27
C PRO A 14 2.37 -23.94 10.42
N THR A 15 3.61 -23.52 10.64
CA THR A 15 3.93 -22.46 11.62
C THR A 15 3.27 -21.20 11.09
N GLN A 16 2.19 -20.79 11.72
CA GLN A 16 1.51 -19.52 11.39
C GLN A 16 2.50 -18.40 11.71
N LEU A 17 3.10 -17.83 10.67
CA LEU A 17 3.90 -16.63 10.78
C LEU A 17 2.97 -15.48 11.16
N LEU A 18 3.11 -14.99 12.40
CA LEU A 18 2.51 -13.74 12.82
C LEU A 18 3.23 -12.60 12.07
N LEU A 19 2.75 -12.27 10.88
CA LEU A 19 3.17 -11.07 10.18
C LEU A 19 2.58 -9.88 10.93
N GLY A 20 3.44 -9.07 11.54
CA GLY A 20 3.06 -7.81 12.18
C GLY A 20 2.66 -6.72 11.18
N ILE A 21 2.10 -7.12 10.03
CA ILE A 21 1.59 -6.21 9.01
C ILE A 21 0.17 -5.82 9.41
N SER A 22 -0.01 -4.57 9.78
CA SER A 22 -1.32 -3.95 9.99
C SER A 22 -1.57 -2.90 8.92
N LEU A 23 -2.84 -2.71 8.56
CA LEU A 23 -3.23 -1.55 7.76
C LEU A 23 -3.08 -0.28 8.61
N ASP A 24 -2.72 0.82 7.96
CA ASP A 24 -2.80 2.15 8.56
C ASP A 24 -4.28 2.57 8.57
N ASP A 25 -4.85 2.76 9.77
CA ASP A 25 -6.26 3.14 9.94
C ASP A 25 -6.61 4.46 9.23
N ASP A 26 -5.61 5.30 9.02
CA ASP A 26 -5.74 6.56 8.31
C ASP A 26 -5.64 6.43 6.78
N ALA A 27 -5.27 5.27 6.25
CA ALA A 27 -5.16 5.06 4.81
C ALA A 27 -6.52 4.69 4.18
N THR A 28 -7.42 5.66 4.15
CA THR A 28 -8.76 5.54 3.56
C THR A 28 -8.91 6.46 2.34
N PHE A 29 -9.90 6.20 1.49
CA PHE A 29 -10.20 7.06 0.35
C PHE A 29 -10.62 8.48 0.75
N GLU A 30 -11.22 8.66 1.94
CA GLU A 30 -11.61 9.96 2.48
C GLU A 30 -10.40 10.81 2.85
N ASN A 31 -9.32 10.14 3.26
CA ASN A 31 -8.05 10.77 3.65
C ASN A 31 -7.09 10.96 2.46
N PHE A 32 -7.46 10.50 1.27
CA PHE A 32 -6.66 10.65 0.06
C PHE A 32 -7.04 11.93 -0.68
N LEU A 33 -6.09 12.87 -0.85
CA LEU A 33 -6.34 14.03 -1.71
C LEU A 33 -6.40 13.60 -3.17
N ILE A 34 -7.55 13.77 -3.79
CA ILE A 34 -7.76 13.44 -5.19
C ILE A 34 -7.38 14.65 -6.05
N ALA A 35 -6.16 14.65 -6.59
CA ALA A 35 -5.81 15.61 -7.65
C ALA A 35 -6.59 15.28 -8.95
N PRO A 36 -6.92 16.28 -9.78
CA PRO A 36 -7.70 16.06 -11.00
C PRO A 36 -7.13 14.97 -11.92
N ALA A 37 -5.79 14.87 -12.00
CA ALA A 37 -5.12 13.83 -12.79
C ALA A 37 -5.35 12.40 -12.27
N ASN A 38 -5.68 12.23 -10.99
CA ASN A 38 -5.89 10.93 -10.35
C ASN A 38 -7.38 10.61 -10.16
N GLN A 39 -8.30 11.51 -10.56
CA GLN A 39 -9.73 11.36 -10.32
C GLN A 39 -10.27 10.05 -10.91
N GLN A 40 -9.99 9.80 -12.18
CA GLN A 40 -10.46 8.60 -12.89
C GLN A 40 -9.97 7.30 -12.22
N LEU A 41 -8.72 7.26 -11.76
CA LEU A 41 -8.17 6.13 -11.04
C LEU A 41 -8.93 5.89 -9.73
N VAL A 42 -9.12 6.93 -8.92
CA VAL A 42 -9.75 6.79 -7.60
C VAL A 42 -11.23 6.39 -7.75
N ASP A 43 -11.94 6.98 -8.71
CA ASP A 43 -13.34 6.62 -9.00
C ASP A 43 -13.44 5.16 -9.45
N TYR A 44 -12.50 4.70 -10.28
CA TYR A 44 -12.44 3.30 -10.70
C TYR A 44 -12.17 2.37 -9.51
N LEU A 45 -11.19 2.67 -8.66
CA LEU A 45 -10.89 1.84 -7.48
C LEU A 45 -12.08 1.75 -6.54
N ARG A 46 -12.77 2.87 -6.24
CA ARG A 46 -13.97 2.86 -5.38
C ARG A 46 -15.08 1.99 -5.96
N THR A 47 -15.30 2.06 -7.27
CA THR A 47 -16.32 1.21 -7.92
C THR A 47 -15.89 -0.26 -7.96
N SER A 48 -14.59 -0.54 -8.05
CA SER A 48 -14.04 -1.89 -8.10
C SER A 48 -14.04 -2.60 -6.73
N ALA A 49 -14.31 -1.91 -5.65
CA ALA A 49 -14.55 -2.53 -4.35
C ALA A 49 -15.81 -3.44 -4.36
N ASP A 50 -16.76 -3.23 -5.28
CA ASP A 50 -17.75 -4.25 -5.67
C ASP A 50 -17.11 -5.23 -6.65
N ILE A 51 -16.40 -6.22 -6.10
CA ILE A 51 -15.54 -7.18 -6.79
C ILE A 51 -16.22 -7.91 -7.96
N ARG A 52 -17.55 -7.96 -8.00
CA ARG A 52 -18.33 -8.69 -9.01
C ARG A 52 -18.37 -8.01 -10.37
N ALA A 53 -18.09 -6.71 -10.43
CA ALA A 53 -18.26 -5.88 -11.63
C ALA A 53 -16.95 -5.28 -12.15
N SER A 54 -15.80 -5.64 -11.57
CA SER A 54 -14.51 -5.01 -11.84
C SER A 54 -13.55 -5.92 -12.60
N GLU A 55 -12.51 -5.31 -13.19
CA GLU A 55 -11.37 -6.04 -13.73
C GLU A 55 -10.67 -6.82 -12.62
N GLN A 56 -10.34 -8.07 -12.91
CA GLN A 56 -9.73 -8.97 -11.92
C GLN A 56 -8.29 -8.62 -11.61
N PHE A 57 -7.59 -7.97 -12.54
CA PHE A 57 -6.21 -7.57 -12.38
C PHE A 57 -6.00 -6.08 -12.65
N ILE A 58 -5.47 -5.36 -11.65
CA ILE A 58 -5.17 -3.93 -11.71
C ILE A 58 -3.70 -3.72 -11.38
N TYR A 59 -3.00 -2.92 -12.21
CA TYR A 59 -1.63 -2.52 -11.98
C TYR A 59 -1.55 -1.01 -11.75
N LEU A 60 -1.07 -0.60 -10.57
CA LEU A 60 -0.88 0.79 -10.18
C LEU A 60 0.61 1.13 -10.20
N TRP A 61 0.99 2.20 -10.88
CA TRP A 61 2.37 2.62 -10.84
C TRP A 61 2.52 4.13 -10.69
N GLY A 62 3.64 4.54 -10.13
CA GLY A 62 3.95 5.94 -9.92
C GLY A 62 5.23 6.10 -9.13
N ALA A 63 5.75 7.31 -9.05
CA ALA A 63 6.97 7.60 -8.31
C ALA A 63 6.81 7.26 -6.80
N THR A 64 7.93 7.20 -6.11
CA THR A 64 7.94 7.03 -4.65
C THR A 64 7.13 8.15 -4.00
N SER A 65 6.31 7.80 -3.02
CA SER A 65 5.41 8.74 -2.32
C SER A 65 4.27 9.33 -3.17
N SER A 66 3.94 8.72 -4.31
CA SER A 66 2.77 9.13 -5.12
C SER A 66 1.41 8.74 -4.48
N GLY A 67 1.41 7.94 -3.42
CA GLY A 67 0.20 7.46 -2.73
C GLY A 67 -0.23 6.04 -3.08
N ARG A 68 0.62 5.25 -3.76
CA ARG A 68 0.34 3.83 -4.11
C ARG A 68 -0.09 3.01 -2.90
N THR A 69 0.76 2.98 -1.87
CA THR A 69 0.50 2.27 -0.60
C THR A 69 -0.82 2.69 0.02
N HIS A 70 -1.09 4.00 0.07
CA HIS A 70 -2.34 4.54 0.61
C HIS A 70 -3.56 4.01 -0.16
N LEU A 71 -3.53 4.01 -1.49
CA LEU A 71 -4.64 3.51 -2.30
C LEU A 71 -4.85 1.99 -2.16
N LEU A 72 -3.77 1.19 -2.06
CA LEU A 72 -3.90 -0.25 -1.82
C LEU A 72 -4.54 -0.55 -0.46
N GLN A 73 -4.12 0.16 0.58
CA GLN A 73 -4.69 0.00 1.91
C GLN A 73 -6.12 0.51 1.97
N SER A 74 -6.44 1.64 1.29
CA SER A 74 -7.82 2.12 1.16
C SER A 74 -8.74 1.07 0.53
N MET A 75 -8.28 0.36 -0.50
CA MET A 75 -9.01 -0.74 -1.10
C MET A 75 -9.27 -1.87 -0.10
N CYS A 76 -8.28 -2.25 0.70
CA CYS A 76 -8.46 -3.26 1.72
C CYS A 76 -9.49 -2.85 2.78
N HIS A 77 -9.49 -1.58 3.22
CA HIS A 77 -10.49 -1.06 4.14
C HIS A 77 -11.90 -1.10 3.55
N GLU A 78 -12.06 -0.63 2.30
CA GLU A 78 -13.35 -0.59 1.60
C GLU A 78 -13.94 -1.99 1.44
N VAL A 79 -13.14 -2.94 0.95
CA VAL A 79 -13.53 -4.34 0.74
C VAL A 79 -13.90 -5.03 2.06
N THR A 80 -13.15 -4.75 3.14
CA THR A 80 -13.45 -5.30 4.48
C THR A 80 -14.75 -4.72 5.03
N THR A 81 -15.02 -3.44 4.82
CA THR A 81 -16.28 -2.78 5.19
C THR A 81 -17.48 -3.41 4.46
N ALA A 82 -17.29 -3.82 3.20
CA ALA A 82 -18.28 -4.58 2.42
C ALA A 82 -18.41 -6.05 2.84
N ARG A 83 -17.73 -6.48 3.90
CA ARG A 83 -17.71 -7.86 4.45
C ARG A 83 -17.06 -8.90 3.53
N HIS A 84 -16.13 -8.47 2.71
CA HIS A 84 -15.24 -9.33 1.93
C HIS A 84 -13.89 -9.47 2.62
N SER A 85 -13.17 -10.53 2.28
CA SER A 85 -11.82 -10.77 2.81
C SER A 85 -10.77 -10.10 1.94
N SER A 86 -9.80 -9.43 2.56
CA SER A 86 -8.69 -8.81 1.85
C SER A 86 -7.36 -9.07 2.55
N ILE A 87 -6.27 -8.98 1.80
CA ILE A 87 -4.90 -8.99 2.32
C ILE A 87 -4.07 -7.90 1.65
N TYR A 88 -3.26 -7.21 2.45
CA TYR A 88 -2.24 -6.28 1.99
C TYR A 88 -0.85 -6.85 2.30
N LEU A 89 0.01 -6.95 1.29
CA LEU A 89 1.36 -7.51 1.39
C LEU A 89 2.38 -6.50 0.86
N PRO A 90 3.13 -5.82 1.74
CA PRO A 90 4.21 -4.90 1.38
C PRO A 90 5.47 -5.70 1.01
N LEU A 91 5.67 -5.97 -0.29
CA LEU A 91 6.76 -6.82 -0.77
C LEU A 91 8.15 -6.25 -0.46
N LYS A 92 8.27 -4.94 -0.30
CA LYS A 92 9.50 -4.29 0.17
C LYS A 92 9.94 -4.80 1.55
N GLU A 93 9.00 -5.03 2.46
CA GLU A 93 9.28 -5.54 3.81
C GLU A 93 9.42 -7.07 3.78
N LEU A 94 8.73 -7.72 2.85
CA LEU A 94 8.64 -9.16 2.73
C LEU A 94 9.70 -9.78 1.82
N ALA A 95 10.53 -9.00 1.12
CA ALA A 95 11.51 -9.49 0.16
C ALA A 95 12.47 -10.55 0.74
N ASN A 96 12.75 -10.49 2.05
CA ASN A 96 13.59 -11.46 2.77
C ASN A 96 12.79 -12.67 3.32
N PHE A 97 11.47 -12.71 3.12
CA PHE A 97 10.63 -13.82 3.57
C PHE A 97 10.49 -14.89 2.45
N VAL A 98 9.86 -16.00 2.81
CA VAL A 98 9.61 -17.08 1.87
C VAL A 98 8.43 -16.71 0.96
N PRO A 99 8.58 -16.82 -0.37
CA PRO A 99 7.50 -16.53 -1.33
C PRO A 99 6.21 -17.34 -1.12
N ALA A 100 6.28 -18.43 -0.35
CA ALA A 100 5.11 -19.24 0.03
C ALA A 100 4.01 -18.46 0.78
N ILE A 101 4.28 -17.23 1.23
CA ILE A 101 3.27 -16.33 1.79
C ILE A 101 2.12 -16.01 0.81
N LEU A 102 2.37 -16.16 -0.50
CA LEU A 102 1.36 -15.97 -1.55
C LEU A 102 0.43 -17.18 -1.72
N GLN A 103 0.74 -18.34 -1.10
CA GLN A 103 -0.09 -19.53 -1.21
C GLN A 103 -1.45 -19.33 -0.55
N GLY A 104 -2.51 -19.71 -1.25
CA GLY A 104 -3.90 -19.56 -0.77
C GLY A 104 -4.45 -18.14 -0.89
N ALA A 105 -3.72 -17.20 -1.48
CA ALA A 105 -4.21 -15.83 -1.72
C ALA A 105 -5.52 -15.81 -2.53
N ASN A 106 -5.73 -16.78 -3.41
CA ASN A 106 -6.95 -16.97 -4.21
C ASN A 106 -8.21 -17.32 -3.40
N THR A 107 -8.09 -17.57 -2.11
CA THR A 107 -9.24 -17.78 -1.19
C THR A 107 -9.82 -16.46 -0.68
N LEU A 108 -9.10 -15.36 -0.86
CA LEU A 108 -9.50 -14.02 -0.45
C LEU A 108 -10.21 -13.29 -1.59
N SER A 109 -11.06 -12.34 -1.26
CA SER A 109 -11.77 -11.54 -2.27
C SER A 109 -10.85 -10.53 -2.94
N LEU A 110 -9.91 -9.94 -2.18
CA LEU A 110 -8.92 -8.97 -2.67
C LEU A 110 -7.53 -9.29 -2.17
N VAL A 111 -6.56 -9.25 -3.08
CA VAL A 111 -5.12 -9.35 -2.79
C VAL A 111 -4.42 -8.09 -3.27
N CYS A 112 -3.78 -7.36 -2.36
CA CYS A 112 -2.99 -6.17 -2.65
C CYS A 112 -1.50 -6.46 -2.45
N LEU A 113 -0.71 -6.38 -3.53
CA LEU A 113 0.75 -6.55 -3.50
C LEU A 113 1.42 -5.20 -3.72
N ASP A 114 2.06 -4.65 -2.71
CA ASP A 114 2.71 -3.35 -2.79
C ASP A 114 4.21 -3.47 -3.10
N ASP A 115 4.71 -2.58 -3.95
CA ASP A 115 6.12 -2.49 -4.36
C ASP A 115 6.67 -3.80 -4.98
N VAL A 116 5.99 -4.39 -5.99
CA VAL A 116 6.44 -5.61 -6.67
C VAL A 116 7.83 -5.47 -7.30
N ASN A 117 8.27 -4.24 -7.58
CA ASN A 117 9.63 -3.96 -8.07
C ASN A 117 10.73 -4.41 -7.08
N CYS A 118 10.42 -4.55 -5.79
CA CYS A 118 11.40 -4.98 -4.79
C CYS A 118 11.75 -6.46 -4.88
N VAL A 119 10.91 -7.27 -5.53
CA VAL A 119 11.11 -8.72 -5.71
C VAL A 119 11.32 -9.09 -7.19
N ALA A 120 11.29 -8.13 -8.10
CA ALA A 120 11.59 -8.32 -9.51
C ALA A 120 13.03 -8.82 -9.69
N GLY A 121 13.22 -9.81 -10.57
CA GLY A 121 14.53 -10.43 -10.83
C GLY A 121 14.87 -11.58 -9.86
N ASP A 122 14.10 -11.82 -8.80
CA ASP A 122 14.21 -12.99 -7.94
C ASP A 122 13.36 -14.14 -8.50
N ALA A 123 14.02 -15.24 -8.91
CA ALA A 123 13.35 -16.34 -9.57
C ALA A 123 12.31 -17.07 -8.70
N ALA A 124 12.53 -17.12 -7.37
CA ALA A 124 11.60 -17.76 -6.45
C ALA A 124 10.33 -16.91 -6.27
N TRP A 125 10.49 -15.59 -6.11
CA TRP A 125 9.38 -14.67 -6.04
C TRP A 125 8.61 -14.58 -7.36
N GLU A 126 9.30 -14.52 -8.51
CA GLU A 126 8.63 -14.47 -9.81
C GLU A 126 7.81 -15.73 -10.09
N THR A 127 8.33 -16.91 -9.72
CA THR A 127 7.57 -18.17 -9.83
C THR A 127 6.35 -18.17 -8.92
N ALA A 128 6.48 -17.70 -7.69
CA ALA A 128 5.37 -17.64 -6.74
C ALA A 128 4.30 -16.62 -7.17
N LEU A 129 4.71 -15.45 -7.67
CA LEU A 129 3.81 -14.44 -8.22
C LEU A 129 3.05 -14.96 -9.46
N PHE A 130 3.73 -15.67 -10.36
CA PHE A 130 3.09 -16.28 -11.52
C PHE A 130 2.05 -17.32 -11.12
N ASN A 131 2.37 -18.19 -10.15
CA ASN A 131 1.43 -19.19 -9.65
C ASN A 131 0.22 -18.51 -8.97
N ALA A 132 0.46 -17.53 -8.09
CA ALA A 132 -0.59 -16.77 -7.43
C ALA A 132 -1.50 -16.05 -8.44
N PHE A 133 -0.92 -15.46 -9.49
CA PHE A 133 -1.69 -14.84 -10.58
C PHE A 133 -2.63 -15.84 -11.25
N ASN A 134 -2.13 -17.03 -11.63
CA ASN A 134 -2.94 -18.05 -12.28
C ASN A 134 -4.04 -18.59 -11.35
N GLU A 135 -3.76 -18.78 -10.07
CA GLU A 135 -4.75 -19.20 -9.07
C GLU A 135 -5.85 -18.15 -8.88
N ILE A 136 -5.46 -16.87 -8.78
CA ILE A 136 -6.39 -15.75 -8.67
C ILE A 136 -7.24 -15.64 -9.94
N GLN A 137 -6.64 -15.77 -11.12
CA GLN A 137 -7.36 -15.73 -12.40
C GLN A 137 -8.41 -16.85 -12.52
N ALA A 138 -8.15 -18.01 -11.93
CA ALA A 138 -9.08 -19.14 -11.91
C ALA A 138 -10.18 -19.02 -10.83
N SER A 139 -10.11 -18.00 -9.98
CA SER A 139 -11.05 -17.72 -8.88
C SER A 139 -11.88 -16.47 -9.16
N SER A 140 -12.67 -16.02 -8.16
CA SER A 140 -13.38 -14.73 -8.20
C SER A 140 -12.61 -13.63 -7.47
N SER A 141 -11.34 -13.86 -7.12
CA SER A 141 -10.50 -12.91 -6.40
C SER A 141 -10.02 -11.78 -7.31
N GLN A 142 -9.84 -10.60 -6.76
CA GLN A 142 -9.21 -9.47 -7.43
C GLN A 142 -7.76 -9.32 -6.98
N LEU A 143 -6.86 -8.98 -7.89
CA LEU A 143 -5.45 -8.72 -7.63
C LEU A 143 -5.11 -7.27 -8.01
N ILE A 144 -4.62 -6.50 -7.04
CA ILE A 144 -4.10 -5.16 -7.27
C ILE A 144 -2.60 -5.16 -6.93
N ILE A 145 -1.79 -4.77 -7.89
CA ILE A 145 -0.32 -4.71 -7.73
C ILE A 145 0.14 -3.27 -7.84
N SER A 146 1.08 -2.85 -7.00
CA SER A 146 1.77 -1.58 -7.16
C SER A 146 3.24 -1.73 -7.52
N SER A 147 3.78 -0.70 -8.23
CA SER A 147 5.19 -0.59 -8.57
C SER A 147 5.62 0.87 -8.71
N ASN A 148 6.93 1.10 -8.64
CA ASN A 148 7.52 2.41 -8.93
C ASN A 148 7.69 2.71 -10.43
N CYS A 149 7.44 1.74 -11.31
CA CYS A 149 7.56 1.86 -12.77
C CYS A 149 6.42 1.15 -13.50
N ALA A 150 6.25 1.45 -14.78
CA ALA A 150 5.26 0.80 -15.62
C ALA A 150 5.58 -0.70 -15.82
N PRO A 151 4.59 -1.56 -16.14
CA PRO A 151 4.80 -3.02 -16.22
C PRO A 151 5.88 -3.43 -17.22
N GLN A 152 6.01 -2.70 -18.34
CA GLN A 152 7.03 -2.97 -19.37
C GLN A 152 8.46 -2.62 -18.92
N ASP A 153 8.61 -1.75 -17.92
CA ASP A 153 9.91 -1.29 -17.42
C ASP A 153 10.38 -2.12 -16.20
N LEU A 154 9.50 -3.00 -15.70
CA LEU A 154 9.79 -3.84 -14.57
C LEU A 154 10.76 -4.98 -14.99
N GLN A 155 11.85 -5.14 -14.26
CA GLN A 155 12.93 -6.08 -14.57
C GLN A 155 12.56 -7.54 -14.23
N ILE A 156 11.49 -8.06 -14.84
CA ILE A 156 11.02 -9.44 -14.69
C ILE A 156 11.80 -10.35 -15.64
N LYS A 157 12.33 -11.44 -15.09
CA LYS A 157 13.06 -12.46 -15.87
C LYS A 157 12.16 -13.58 -16.43
N LEU A 158 11.03 -13.86 -15.76
CA LEU A 158 10.06 -14.86 -16.20
C LEU A 158 9.12 -14.24 -17.27
N PRO A 159 9.24 -14.61 -18.58
CA PRO A 159 8.48 -13.97 -19.64
C PRO A 159 6.96 -14.08 -19.46
N ASP A 160 6.49 -15.22 -18.95
CA ASP A 160 5.06 -15.46 -18.73
C ASP A 160 4.49 -14.51 -17.66
N LEU A 161 5.24 -14.25 -16.58
CA LEU A 161 4.85 -13.25 -15.57
C LEU A 161 4.87 -11.85 -16.15
N ALA A 162 5.91 -11.48 -16.92
CA ALA A 162 5.97 -10.18 -17.58
C ALA A 162 4.76 -9.93 -18.49
N SER A 163 4.36 -10.93 -19.27
CA SER A 163 3.16 -10.86 -20.10
C SER A 163 1.88 -10.66 -19.29
N ARG A 164 1.75 -11.38 -18.16
CA ARG A 164 0.60 -11.25 -17.24
C ARG A 164 0.51 -9.86 -16.64
N LEU A 165 1.62 -9.32 -16.14
CA LEU A 165 1.67 -7.98 -15.55
C LEU A 165 1.28 -6.87 -16.54
N GLN A 166 1.52 -7.08 -17.84
CA GLN A 166 1.14 -6.16 -18.92
C GLN A 166 -0.31 -6.31 -19.40
N SER A 167 -0.98 -7.42 -19.07
CA SER A 167 -2.33 -7.72 -19.56
C SER A 167 -3.46 -7.06 -18.78
N GLY A 168 -3.20 -6.54 -17.58
CA GLY A 168 -4.20 -5.95 -16.69
C GLY A 168 -4.51 -4.49 -17.00
N LEU A 169 -5.52 -3.98 -16.31
CA LEU A 169 -5.84 -2.56 -16.32
C LEU A 169 -4.75 -1.78 -15.58
N THR A 170 -4.08 -0.89 -16.30
CA THR A 170 -2.93 -0.16 -15.78
C THR A 170 -3.25 1.30 -15.55
N PHE A 171 -2.93 1.83 -14.36
CA PHE A 171 -3.06 3.24 -14.01
C PHE A 171 -1.72 3.81 -13.56
N GLN A 172 -1.43 5.02 -14.01
CA GLN A 172 -0.34 5.83 -13.48
C GLN A 172 -0.89 6.78 -12.40
N ILE A 173 -0.24 6.80 -11.24
CA ILE A 173 -0.53 7.77 -10.19
C ILE A 173 0.38 8.98 -10.41
N THR A 174 -0.25 10.13 -10.68
CA THR A 174 0.46 11.40 -10.83
C THR A 174 0.80 11.98 -9.47
N GLU A 175 2.04 12.40 -9.27
CA GLU A 175 2.47 13.09 -8.04
C GLU A 175 1.73 14.41 -7.84
N LEU A 176 1.53 14.74 -6.56
CA LEU A 176 0.97 16.03 -6.16
C LEU A 176 2.00 17.14 -6.39
N ASN A 177 1.55 18.26 -6.96
CA ASN A 177 2.33 19.49 -6.99
C ASN A 177 2.37 20.14 -5.59
N ASP A 178 3.15 21.21 -5.41
CA ASP A 178 3.31 21.86 -4.08
C ASP A 178 2.00 22.43 -3.53
N THR A 179 1.10 22.90 -4.41
CA THR A 179 -0.23 23.38 -4.00
C THR A 179 -1.09 22.22 -3.49
N ASP A 180 -1.09 21.10 -4.21
CA ASP A 180 -1.83 19.90 -3.81
C ASP A 180 -1.23 19.29 -2.53
N LYS A 181 0.11 19.27 -2.38
CA LYS A 181 0.78 18.83 -1.15
C LYS A 181 0.36 19.66 0.06
N ARG A 182 0.21 20.99 -0.10
CA ARG A 182 -0.32 21.86 0.96
C ARG A 182 -1.74 21.45 1.36
N ILE A 183 -2.61 21.24 0.38
CA ILE A 183 -4.00 20.82 0.63
C ILE A 183 -4.04 19.45 1.31
N ALA A 184 -3.20 18.50 0.86
CA ALA A 184 -3.08 17.17 1.46
C ALA A 184 -2.63 17.24 2.93
N LEU A 185 -1.64 18.08 3.26
CA LEU A 185 -1.19 18.30 4.62
C LEU A 185 -2.29 18.90 5.50
N GLN A 186 -3.04 19.88 4.97
CA GLN A 186 -4.15 20.52 5.69
C GLN A 186 -5.31 19.56 5.91
N LEU A 187 -5.65 18.75 4.92
CA LEU A 187 -6.65 17.68 5.03
C LEU A 187 -6.27 16.69 6.14
N ARG A 188 -5.03 16.20 6.11
CA ARG A 188 -4.53 15.24 7.10
C ARG A 188 -4.48 15.84 8.51
N ALA A 189 -4.04 17.09 8.64
CA ALA A 189 -4.05 17.82 9.92
C ALA A 189 -5.48 17.97 10.45
N GLY A 190 -6.43 18.38 9.59
CA GLY A 190 -7.83 18.54 9.95
C GLY A 190 -8.47 17.24 10.45
N ASN A 191 -8.19 16.11 9.82
CA ASN A 191 -8.69 14.80 10.23
C ASN A 191 -8.18 14.36 11.61
N ARG A 192 -7.04 14.93 12.05
CA ARG A 192 -6.46 14.73 13.40
C ARG A 192 -6.86 15.82 14.39
N GLY A 193 -7.78 16.71 14.00
CA GLY A 193 -8.21 17.83 14.84
C GLY A 193 -7.20 18.97 14.97
N MET A 194 -6.16 19.00 14.12
CA MET A 194 -5.17 20.07 14.09
C MET A 194 -5.54 21.16 13.08
N GLU A 195 -5.33 22.41 13.44
CA GLU A 195 -5.48 23.56 12.54
C GLU A 195 -4.12 23.91 11.91
N LEU A 196 -3.92 23.59 10.62
CA LEU A 196 -2.71 23.90 9.87
C LEU A 196 -2.96 25.06 8.89
N GLY A 197 -2.57 26.27 9.28
CA GLY A 197 -2.71 27.46 8.44
C GLY A 197 -1.78 27.44 7.22
N ASN A 198 -2.16 28.15 6.14
CA ASN A 198 -1.41 28.22 4.88
C ASN A 198 0.08 28.56 5.07
N ALA A 199 0.36 29.61 5.86
CA ALA A 199 1.75 30.05 6.09
C ALA A 199 2.62 28.99 6.78
N VAL A 200 2.04 28.17 7.67
CA VAL A 200 2.74 27.07 8.35
C VAL A 200 2.97 25.91 7.39
N ALA A 201 1.96 25.54 6.60
CA ALA A 201 2.06 24.50 5.60
C ALA A 201 3.12 24.85 4.53
N ASP A 202 3.08 26.07 3.99
CA ASP A 202 4.06 26.55 3.01
C ASP A 202 5.47 26.59 3.61
N TYR A 203 5.60 26.96 4.90
CA TYR A 203 6.88 26.93 5.61
C TYR A 203 7.46 25.52 5.68
N ILE A 204 6.62 24.51 5.99
CA ILE A 204 7.02 23.09 6.06
C ILE A 204 7.48 22.62 4.68
N ILE A 205 6.67 22.82 3.63
CA ILE A 205 6.96 22.36 2.25
C ILE A 205 8.26 22.99 1.71
N ALA A 206 8.52 24.25 2.04
CA ALA A 206 9.72 24.95 1.57
C ALA A 206 11.03 24.45 2.21
N ARG A 207 10.97 23.79 3.37
CA ARG A 207 12.15 23.40 4.16
C ARG A 207 12.32 21.92 4.37
N ALA A 208 11.25 21.15 4.22
CA ALA A 208 11.28 19.71 4.33
C ALA A 208 11.72 19.05 3.01
N GLU A 209 12.03 17.77 3.08
CA GLU A 209 12.08 16.95 1.89
C GLU A 209 10.72 16.96 1.19
N ARG A 210 10.71 17.18 -0.13
CA ARG A 210 9.48 17.41 -0.91
C ARG A 210 8.65 16.15 -1.16
N SER A 211 9.07 14.99 -0.64
CA SER A 211 8.26 13.78 -0.72
C SER A 211 7.04 13.87 0.19
N LEU A 212 5.88 13.41 -0.30
CA LEU A 212 4.66 13.44 0.51
C LEU A 212 4.82 12.61 1.80
N ALA A 213 5.54 11.49 1.74
CA ALA A 213 5.82 10.66 2.90
C ALA A 213 6.61 11.42 3.99
N ALA A 214 7.67 12.16 3.61
CA ALA A 214 8.43 12.97 4.57
C ALA A 214 7.57 14.08 5.18
N LEU A 215 6.71 14.71 4.39
CA LEU A 215 5.76 15.72 4.86
C LEU A 215 4.75 15.14 5.87
N MET A 216 4.24 13.92 5.63
CA MET A 216 3.34 13.24 6.57
C MET A 216 4.05 12.86 7.87
N GLN A 217 5.29 12.35 7.82
CA GLN A 217 6.10 12.08 9.02
C GLN A 217 6.35 13.35 9.86
N ILE A 218 6.55 14.48 9.21
CA ILE A 218 6.65 15.77 9.90
C ILE A 218 5.35 16.09 10.63
N LEU A 219 4.22 15.89 9.97
CA LEU A 219 2.91 16.11 10.57
C LEU A 219 2.68 15.20 11.79
N ASP A 220 3.08 13.92 11.72
CA ASP A 220 3.01 12.99 12.84
C ASP A 220 3.79 13.51 14.06
N ARG A 221 5.03 13.98 13.85
CA ARG A 221 5.87 14.56 14.92
C ARG A 221 5.26 15.84 15.50
N LEU A 222 4.66 16.68 14.66
CA LEU A 222 3.99 17.91 15.10
C LEU A 222 2.74 17.62 15.91
N ASP A 223 1.98 16.59 15.54
CA ASP A 223 0.78 16.14 16.26
C ASP A 223 1.15 15.70 17.68
N GLU A 224 2.08 14.75 17.80
CA GLU A 224 2.57 14.29 19.12
C GLU A 224 3.05 15.44 20.01
N SER A 225 3.82 16.38 19.43
CA SER A 225 4.35 17.52 20.18
C SER A 225 3.26 18.52 20.55
N SER A 226 2.30 18.77 19.64
CA SER A 226 1.18 19.68 19.87
C SER A 226 0.26 19.21 21.01
N ILE A 227 -0.04 17.90 21.05
CA ILE A 227 -0.80 17.28 22.14
C ILE A 227 -0.04 17.40 23.47
N LYS A 228 1.25 17.05 23.47
CA LYS A 228 2.11 17.07 24.67
C LYS A 228 2.27 18.46 25.26
N GLU A 229 2.46 19.48 24.41
CA GLU A 229 2.68 20.85 24.84
C GLU A 229 1.40 21.71 24.90
N GLN A 230 0.26 21.19 24.46
CA GLN A 230 -1.01 21.87 24.33
C GLN A 230 -0.91 23.19 23.55
N ARG A 231 -0.15 23.17 22.44
CA ARG A 231 0.15 24.38 21.62
C ARG A 231 -0.39 24.23 20.21
N LYS A 232 -0.85 25.37 19.66
CA LYS A 232 -1.26 25.46 18.25
C LYS A 232 -0.04 25.39 17.31
N LEU A 233 -0.25 24.89 16.10
CA LEU A 233 0.75 24.85 15.03
C LEU A 233 1.05 26.25 14.53
N THR A 234 2.19 26.79 14.92
CA THR A 234 2.74 28.08 14.48
C THR A 234 4.13 27.90 13.91
N ILE A 235 4.62 28.82 13.07
CA ILE A 235 5.98 28.72 12.52
C ILE A 235 7.04 28.62 13.63
N PRO A 236 7.00 29.40 14.73
CA PRO A 236 7.95 29.22 15.85
C PRO A 236 7.88 27.84 16.49
N PHE A 237 6.68 27.27 16.65
CA PHE A 237 6.50 25.92 17.18
C PHE A 237 7.09 24.86 16.24
N VAL A 238 6.82 24.96 14.93
CA VAL A 238 7.38 24.06 13.91
C VAL A 238 8.91 24.11 13.92
N LYS A 239 9.50 25.31 13.99
CA LYS A 239 10.95 25.49 14.11
C LYS A 239 11.54 24.76 15.32
N SER A 240 10.94 24.98 16.50
CA SER A 240 11.43 24.36 17.73
C SER A 240 11.32 22.83 17.74
N THR A 241 10.21 22.29 17.18
CA THR A 241 9.94 20.83 17.16
C THR A 241 10.79 20.10 16.12
N LEU A 242 11.05 20.72 14.97
CA LEU A 242 11.77 20.08 13.86
C LEU A 242 13.26 20.44 13.81
N GLY A 243 13.72 21.44 14.55
CA GLY A 243 15.10 21.91 14.51
C GLY A 243 15.45 22.66 13.20
N LEU A 244 14.48 23.36 12.60
CA LEU A 244 14.58 24.07 11.31
C LEU A 244 14.87 25.56 11.48
#